data_5acd35020716a0075bccbf997d9ae3ff
#
_entry.id   5acd35020716a0075bccbf997d9ae3ff
#
_cell.length_a   1.000
_cell.length_b   1.000
_cell.length_c   1.000
_cell.angle_alpha   90.00
_cell.angle_beta   90.00
_cell.angle_gamma   90.00
#
_symmetry.space_group_name_H-M   'P 1'
#
loop_
_entity.id
_entity.type
_entity.pdbx_description
1 polymer ?
#
loop_
_entity_poly.entity_id
_entity_poly.type
_entity_poly.pdbx_seq_one_letter_code
_entity_poly.pdbx_strand_id
1 'polypeptide(L)'
;QRQMCIRDSPFKMRIQDGWLLGRGVSDDKGPMVVALYALKFLKEQGYELRYPIRALIGDNEETHMQDVEYYLKNYPAPVFCFTPDAEFPVCNGEKGHFGGKIVSPVCNGVICDFEGGVANNAVPDRASALLHTDITKLKNAPNITLEPAGEGCVRVRGWGKAGHAAMPEGTVNAIGLVVNYLLDNGLCNDAERAYLEALRKLHASTAGTGLGIDCADGPFGPLTIIGGRIYMEEG
;
A
#
# COMPACT_ATOMS: atom_id res chain seq x y z
N GLN A 1 -1.32 -0.38 11.75
CA GLN A 1 0.08 -0.05 11.60
C GLN A 1 0.30 1.42 11.49
N ARG A 2 0.35 1.98 12.62
CA ARG A 2 0.69 3.32 12.67
C ARG A 2 2.13 3.43 12.72
N GLN A 3 2.72 3.52 11.69
CA GLN A 3 3.59 3.95 11.32
C GLN A 3 4.45 4.36 11.53
N MET A 4 4.90 3.97 11.29
CA MET A 4 5.96 4.24 10.86
C MET A 4 6.43 5.48 11.01
N CYS A 5 6.69 5.89 12.16
CA CYS A 5 7.44 7.08 12.37
C CYS A 5 8.82 6.90 11.81
N ILE A 6 8.99 7.45 10.68
CA ILE A 6 10.30 7.65 10.02
C ILE A 6 11.31 8.35 10.93
N ARG A 7 10.85 8.94 12.03
CA ARG A 7 11.69 9.63 13.02
C ARG A 7 12.50 8.71 13.92
N ASP A 8 12.16 7.42 13.98
CA ASP A 8 12.80 6.46 14.86
C ASP A 8 13.67 5.51 14.04
N SER A 9 14.76 5.05 14.64
CA SER A 9 15.60 4.04 14.01
C SER A 9 14.82 2.74 13.84
N PRO A 10 14.66 2.19 12.62
CA PRO A 10 13.93 0.95 12.38
C PRO A 10 14.62 -0.26 13.03
N PHE A 11 15.88 -0.13 13.44
CA PHE A 11 16.69 -1.20 14.04
C PHE A 11 16.80 -1.11 15.56
N LYS A 12 16.16 -0.14 16.20
CA LYS A 12 16.17 0.03 17.66
C LYS A 12 14.75 -0.06 18.19
N MET A 13 14.46 -1.17 18.85
CA MET A 13 13.25 -1.31 19.65
C MET A 13 13.34 -0.43 20.90
N ARG A 14 12.23 0.15 21.31
CA ARG A 14 12.08 0.87 22.57
C ARG A 14 10.81 0.46 23.31
N ILE A 15 10.81 0.63 24.60
CA ILE A 15 9.64 0.48 25.44
C ILE A 15 9.19 1.89 25.84
N GLN A 16 7.92 2.19 25.60
CA GLN A 16 7.31 3.46 25.97
C GLN A 16 5.87 3.22 26.41
N ASP A 17 5.53 3.72 27.59
CA ASP A 17 4.17 3.63 28.16
C ASP A 17 3.60 2.20 28.17
N GLY A 18 4.44 1.19 28.39
CA GLY A 18 4.06 -0.22 28.38
C GLY A 18 3.95 -0.85 26.98
N TRP A 19 4.27 -0.10 25.92
CA TRP A 19 4.26 -0.58 24.54
C TRP A 19 5.67 -0.87 24.02
N LEU A 20 5.79 -1.94 23.26
CA LEU A 20 6.98 -2.23 22.46
C LEU A 20 6.84 -1.52 21.11
N LEU A 21 7.76 -0.60 20.81
CA LEU A 21 7.77 0.15 19.57
C LEU A 21 9.02 -0.20 18.75
N GLY A 22 8.83 -0.63 17.51
CA GLY A 22 9.92 -0.97 16.60
C GLY A 22 9.42 -1.66 15.34
N ARG A 23 10.26 -1.71 14.32
CA ARG A 23 9.94 -2.39 13.07
C ARG A 23 9.78 -3.90 13.29
N GLY A 24 8.63 -4.44 12.85
CA GLY A 24 8.33 -5.86 12.96
C GLY A 24 7.88 -6.33 14.35
N VAL A 25 7.64 -5.43 15.31
CA VAL A 25 7.17 -5.81 16.65
C VAL A 25 5.79 -6.47 16.58
N SER A 26 4.90 -5.92 15.76
CA SER A 26 3.57 -6.48 15.53
C SER A 26 3.52 -7.42 14.33
N ASP A 27 4.21 -7.06 13.27
CA ASP A 27 4.21 -7.72 11.99
C ASP A 27 5.67 -7.95 11.53
N ASP A 28 6.23 -9.16 11.70
CA ASP A 28 5.65 -10.32 12.40
C ASP A 28 6.64 -10.94 13.39
N LYS A 29 7.70 -10.20 13.82
CA LYS A 29 8.75 -10.73 14.73
C LYS A 29 8.20 -11.04 16.12
N GLY A 30 7.23 -10.26 16.61
CA GLY A 30 6.59 -10.52 17.89
C GLY A 30 5.89 -11.87 17.91
N PRO A 31 4.89 -12.12 17.04
CA PRO A 31 4.21 -13.40 16.91
C PRO A 31 5.15 -14.57 16.61
N MET A 32 6.16 -14.35 15.74
CA MET A 32 7.19 -15.36 15.48
C MET A 32 7.92 -15.80 16.77
N VAL A 33 8.36 -14.85 17.60
CA VAL A 33 9.02 -15.13 18.87
C VAL A 33 8.09 -15.87 19.83
N VAL A 34 6.82 -15.49 19.90
CA VAL A 34 5.82 -16.19 20.71
C VAL A 34 5.67 -17.64 20.26
N ALA A 35 5.61 -17.90 18.96
CA ALA A 35 5.55 -19.26 18.40
C ALA A 35 6.79 -20.10 18.80
N LEU A 36 7.99 -19.50 18.72
CA LEU A 36 9.24 -20.19 19.14
C LEU A 36 9.24 -20.49 20.64
N TYR A 37 8.74 -19.59 21.49
CA TYR A 37 8.60 -19.85 22.93
C TYR A 37 7.56 -20.91 23.24
N ALA A 38 6.47 -21.00 22.47
CA ALA A 38 5.51 -22.08 22.59
C ALA A 38 6.14 -23.45 22.28
N LEU A 39 6.95 -23.54 21.23
CA LEU A 39 7.73 -24.77 20.93
C LEU A 39 8.73 -25.11 22.03
N LYS A 40 9.45 -24.11 22.55
CA LYS A 40 10.35 -24.28 23.69
C LYS A 40 9.60 -24.81 24.92
N PHE A 41 8.46 -24.25 25.24
CA PHE A 41 7.63 -24.70 26.35
C PHE A 41 7.22 -26.18 26.22
N LEU A 42 6.68 -26.58 25.06
CA LEU A 42 6.32 -27.98 24.80
C LEU A 42 7.49 -28.93 25.01
N LYS A 43 8.68 -28.54 24.55
CA LYS A 43 9.91 -29.32 24.71
C LYS A 43 10.33 -29.40 26.18
N GLU A 44 10.32 -28.33 26.94
CA GLU A 44 10.72 -28.27 28.35
C GLU A 44 9.75 -29.02 29.26
N GLN A 45 8.47 -29.06 28.90
CA GLN A 45 7.46 -29.83 29.63
C GLN A 45 7.48 -31.33 29.28
N GLY A 46 8.29 -31.76 28.32
CA GLY A 46 8.42 -33.16 27.95
C GLY A 46 7.18 -33.73 27.25
N TYR A 47 6.40 -32.91 26.56
CA TYR A 47 5.25 -33.40 25.80
C TYR A 47 5.72 -34.34 24.67
N GLU A 48 5.19 -35.55 24.63
CA GLU A 48 5.31 -36.45 23.48
C GLU A 48 4.32 -36.07 22.42
N LEU A 49 4.83 -35.51 21.32
CA LEU A 49 4.00 -35.04 20.22
C LEU A 49 3.77 -36.17 19.22
N ARG A 50 2.52 -36.36 18.80
CA ARG A 50 2.17 -37.32 17.74
C ARG A 50 2.80 -37.01 16.39
N TYR A 51 3.00 -35.73 16.11
CA TYR A 51 3.64 -35.23 14.88
C TYR A 51 4.78 -34.30 15.23
N PRO A 52 5.85 -34.29 14.43
CA PRO A 52 6.89 -33.30 14.58
C PRO A 52 6.37 -31.89 14.21
N ILE A 53 6.76 -30.89 14.98
CA ILE A 53 6.46 -29.49 14.68
C ILE A 53 7.73 -28.87 14.09
N ARG A 54 7.55 -28.14 13.00
CA ARG A 54 8.62 -27.37 12.33
C ARG A 54 8.24 -25.91 12.32
N ALA A 55 9.12 -25.05 12.80
CA ALA A 55 9.03 -23.62 12.54
C ALA A 55 9.68 -23.33 11.18
N LEU A 56 8.92 -22.72 10.28
CA LEU A 56 9.43 -22.17 9.03
C LEU A 56 9.48 -20.65 9.18
N ILE A 57 10.67 -20.09 9.05
CA ILE A 57 10.89 -18.64 9.13
C ILE A 57 11.31 -18.18 7.75
N GLY A 58 10.46 -17.38 7.12
CA GLY A 58 10.70 -16.79 5.81
C GLY A 58 11.15 -15.33 5.90
N ASP A 59 11.57 -14.78 4.80
CA ASP A 59 11.98 -13.38 4.66
C ASP A 59 11.37 -12.69 3.43
N ASN A 60 10.42 -13.35 2.76
CA ASN A 60 9.88 -12.92 1.48
C ASN A 60 8.33 -12.86 1.42
N GLU A 61 7.65 -12.85 2.57
CA GLU A 61 6.19 -12.84 2.65
C GLU A 61 5.61 -11.65 1.89
N GLU A 62 6.09 -10.44 2.17
CA GLU A 62 5.64 -9.18 1.56
C GLU A 62 6.00 -9.02 0.07
N THR A 63 6.82 -9.92 -0.47
CA THR A 63 7.38 -9.81 -1.81
C THR A 63 7.29 -11.11 -2.61
N HIS A 64 6.07 -11.69 -2.68
CA HIS A 64 5.70 -12.85 -3.51
C HIS A 64 5.95 -14.24 -2.95
N MET A 65 6.31 -14.41 -1.67
CA MET A 65 6.42 -15.72 -0.99
C MET A 65 7.30 -16.76 -1.72
N GLN A 66 8.39 -16.34 -2.36
CA GLN A 66 9.27 -17.23 -3.11
C GLN A 66 9.97 -18.29 -2.22
N ASP A 67 10.18 -17.97 -0.97
CA ASP A 67 10.70 -18.86 0.07
C ASP A 67 9.73 -20.02 0.35
N VAL A 68 8.43 -19.78 0.38
CA VAL A 68 7.39 -20.81 0.51
C VAL A 68 7.36 -21.70 -0.74
N GLU A 69 7.45 -21.12 -1.94
CA GLU A 69 7.57 -21.90 -3.17
C GLU A 69 8.80 -22.80 -3.17
N TYR A 70 9.96 -22.26 -2.73
CA TYR A 70 11.17 -23.04 -2.61
C TYR A 70 11.02 -24.18 -1.61
N TYR A 71 10.40 -23.92 -0.44
CA TYR A 71 10.14 -24.94 0.55
C TYR A 71 9.29 -26.08 -0.02
N LEU A 72 8.18 -25.77 -0.68
CA LEU A 72 7.27 -26.78 -1.23
C LEU A 72 7.86 -27.59 -2.39
N LYS A 73 8.85 -27.03 -3.11
CA LYS A 73 9.60 -27.77 -4.14
C LYS A 73 10.61 -28.76 -3.57
N ASN A 74 11.15 -28.49 -2.38
CA ASN A 74 12.30 -29.24 -1.83
C ASN A 74 11.93 -30.11 -0.62
N TYR A 75 10.78 -29.88 0.01
CA TYR A 75 10.35 -30.58 1.21
C TYR A 75 8.90 -31.03 1.10
N PRO A 76 8.51 -32.11 1.78
CA PRO A 76 7.10 -32.53 1.83
C PRO A 76 6.23 -31.41 2.44
N ALA A 77 5.05 -31.22 1.86
CA ALA A 77 4.06 -30.33 2.41
C ALA A 77 3.64 -30.78 3.82
N PRO A 78 3.42 -29.85 4.76
CA PRO A 78 2.94 -30.20 6.08
C PRO A 78 1.51 -30.74 6.03
N VAL A 79 1.18 -31.61 6.99
CA VAL A 79 -0.20 -32.12 7.15
C VAL A 79 -1.14 -31.00 7.64
N PHE A 80 -0.59 -30.08 8.43
CA PHE A 80 -1.26 -28.90 8.93
C PHE A 80 -0.27 -27.74 9.02
N CYS A 81 -0.69 -26.57 8.68
CA CYS A 81 0.10 -25.35 8.77
C CYS A 81 -0.77 -24.22 9.33
N PHE A 82 -0.19 -23.36 10.12
CA PHE A 82 -0.78 -22.08 10.51
C PHE A 82 0.30 -21.00 10.54
N THR A 83 -0.10 -19.77 10.35
CA THR A 83 0.74 -18.60 10.54
C THR A 83 0.17 -17.73 11.65
N PRO A 84 0.99 -17.17 12.56
CA PRO A 84 0.54 -16.27 13.60
C PRO A 84 0.38 -14.81 13.13
N ASP A 85 0.35 -14.59 11.84
CA ASP A 85 0.32 -13.28 11.20
C ASP A 85 -1.13 -12.82 10.90
N ALA A 86 -1.99 -12.90 11.90
CA ALA A 86 -3.38 -12.47 11.79
C ALA A 86 -3.94 -12.00 13.14
N GLU A 87 -5.12 -11.38 13.10
CA GLU A 87 -5.81 -10.97 14.32
C GLU A 87 -6.39 -12.16 15.10
N PHE A 88 -6.49 -11.98 16.42
CA PHE A 88 -7.09 -12.96 17.30
C PHE A 88 -8.62 -13.03 17.13
N PRO A 89 -9.24 -14.21 17.36
CA PRO A 89 -8.59 -15.47 17.78
C PRO A 89 -8.06 -16.30 16.61
N VAL A 90 -8.72 -16.29 15.47
CA VAL A 90 -8.35 -17.05 14.27
C VAL A 90 -8.92 -16.34 13.05
N CYS A 91 -8.09 -16.07 12.07
CA CYS A 91 -8.51 -15.70 10.73
C CYS A 91 -8.76 -17.00 9.93
N ASN A 92 -10.01 -17.25 9.58
CA ASN A 92 -10.44 -18.45 8.86
C ASN A 92 -10.80 -18.19 7.40
N GLY A 93 -10.50 -17.01 6.90
CA GLY A 93 -10.72 -16.62 5.52
C GLY A 93 -10.21 -15.21 5.25
N GLU A 94 -9.91 -14.92 4.00
CA GLU A 94 -9.44 -13.63 3.55
C GLU A 94 -9.94 -13.31 2.14
N LYS A 95 -9.88 -12.03 1.77
CA LYS A 95 -10.22 -11.58 0.43
C LYS A 95 -9.13 -11.98 -0.55
N GLY A 96 -9.53 -12.35 -1.77
CA GLY A 96 -8.60 -12.45 -2.88
C GLY A 96 -7.95 -11.09 -3.19
N HIS A 97 -6.71 -11.12 -3.65
CA HIS A 97 -5.95 -9.94 -4.03
C HIS A 97 -5.73 -9.89 -5.55
N PHE A 98 -5.93 -8.71 -6.12
CA PHE A 98 -5.58 -8.42 -7.51
C PHE A 98 -4.72 -7.16 -7.56
N GLY A 99 -3.58 -7.24 -8.23
CA GLY A 99 -2.72 -6.11 -8.53
C GLY A 99 -2.60 -5.91 -10.05
N GLY A 100 -2.64 -4.66 -10.49
CA GLY A 100 -2.53 -4.31 -11.90
C GLY A 100 -1.81 -2.99 -12.11
N LYS A 101 -1.37 -2.76 -13.35
CA LYS A 101 -0.74 -1.52 -13.80
C LYS A 101 -1.56 -0.93 -14.94
N ILE A 102 -1.91 0.34 -14.84
CA ILE A 102 -2.55 1.10 -15.91
C ILE A 102 -1.46 1.97 -16.54
N VAL A 103 -1.19 1.75 -17.81
CA VAL A 103 -0.14 2.46 -18.55
C VAL A 103 -0.76 3.54 -19.42
N SER A 104 -0.24 4.78 -19.32
CA SER A 104 -0.59 5.88 -20.21
C SER A 104 0.14 5.74 -21.54
N PRO A 105 -0.40 6.24 -22.64
CA PRO A 105 0.41 6.62 -23.80
C PRO A 105 1.41 7.71 -23.39
N VAL A 106 2.36 7.99 -24.29
CA VAL A 106 3.40 9.01 -24.05
C VAL A 106 2.75 10.36 -23.71
N CYS A 107 3.16 10.96 -22.60
CA CYS A 107 2.77 12.31 -22.23
C CYS A 107 3.61 13.32 -23.02
N ASN A 108 2.96 14.15 -23.81
CA ASN A 108 3.59 15.19 -24.63
C ASN A 108 2.87 16.55 -24.52
N GLY A 109 2.07 16.71 -23.49
CA GLY A 109 1.38 17.96 -23.13
C GLY A 109 2.18 18.83 -22.17
N VAL A 110 1.50 19.37 -21.18
CA VAL A 110 2.12 20.21 -20.14
C VAL A 110 2.67 19.42 -18.98
N ILE A 111 2.32 18.13 -18.85
CA ILE A 111 2.75 17.25 -17.78
C ILE A 111 4.15 16.73 -18.11
N CYS A 112 5.15 17.18 -17.33
CA CYS A 112 6.56 16.78 -17.50
C CYS A 112 6.94 15.60 -16.60
N ASP A 113 6.27 15.47 -15.44
CA ASP A 113 6.49 14.40 -14.49
C ASP A 113 5.25 14.20 -13.62
N PHE A 114 5.00 12.99 -13.16
CA PHE A 114 3.95 12.68 -12.21
C PHE A 114 4.38 11.52 -11.31
N GLU A 115 4.50 11.80 -10.02
CA GLU A 115 4.94 10.84 -9.02
C GLU A 115 4.02 10.83 -7.80
N GLY A 116 3.88 9.67 -7.17
CA GLY A 116 3.12 9.54 -5.93
C GLY A 116 3.10 8.12 -5.42
N GLY A 117 3.05 8.00 -4.09
CA GLY A 117 3.04 6.71 -3.40
C GLY A 117 4.39 5.99 -3.40
N VAL A 118 4.60 5.19 -2.37
CA VAL A 118 5.85 4.43 -2.13
C VAL A 118 5.61 2.92 -2.08
N ALA A 119 4.37 2.49 -1.86
CA ALA A 119 3.99 1.09 -1.72
C ALA A 119 2.62 0.82 -2.35
N ASN A 120 2.44 -0.36 -2.92
CA ASN A 120 1.18 -0.71 -3.61
C ASN A 120 0.04 -0.99 -2.62
N ASN A 121 0.35 -1.36 -1.39
CA ASN A 121 -0.61 -1.67 -0.33
C ASN A 121 -0.90 -0.49 0.62
N ALA A 122 -0.51 0.73 0.26
CA ALA A 122 -0.76 1.93 1.05
C ALA A 122 -1.44 3.02 0.23
N VAL A 123 -2.41 3.73 0.83
CA VAL A 123 -3.00 4.92 0.25
C VAL A 123 -1.99 6.07 0.32
N PRO A 124 -1.59 6.68 -0.80
CA PRO A 124 -0.62 7.77 -0.81
C PRO A 124 -1.13 9.03 -0.13
N ASP A 125 -0.35 9.58 0.81
CA ASP A 125 -0.59 10.88 1.43
C ASP A 125 0.09 12.03 0.67
N ARG A 126 0.94 11.72 -0.30
CA ARG A 126 1.66 12.70 -1.12
C ARG A 126 1.73 12.23 -2.57
N ALA A 127 1.48 13.19 -3.45
CA ALA A 127 1.73 13.05 -4.87
C ALA A 127 2.14 14.38 -5.45
N SER A 128 2.86 14.40 -6.57
CA SER A 128 3.19 15.65 -7.26
C SER A 128 3.24 15.47 -8.77
N ALA A 129 2.78 16.49 -9.48
CA ALA A 129 2.99 16.62 -10.92
C ALA A 129 3.87 17.85 -11.21
N LEU A 130 4.83 17.72 -12.13
CA LEU A 130 5.59 18.82 -12.66
C LEU A 130 4.97 19.26 -13.97
N LEU A 131 4.62 20.54 -14.08
CA LEU A 131 3.94 21.10 -15.26
C LEU A 131 4.79 22.18 -15.90
N HIS A 132 4.90 22.17 -17.20
CA HIS A 132 5.45 23.28 -17.96
C HIS A 132 4.35 24.33 -18.22
N THR A 133 4.20 25.26 -17.30
CA THR A 133 3.16 26.30 -17.31
C THR A 133 3.53 27.47 -16.39
N ASP A 134 2.82 28.58 -16.55
CA ASP A 134 2.95 29.74 -15.67
C ASP A 134 2.05 29.58 -14.43
N ILE A 135 2.64 29.75 -13.25
CA ILE A 135 1.94 29.63 -11.97
C ILE A 135 0.74 30.59 -11.85
N THR A 136 0.80 31.75 -12.52
CA THR A 136 -0.30 32.74 -12.49
C THR A 136 -1.57 32.26 -13.19
N LYS A 137 -1.47 31.24 -14.03
CA LYS A 137 -2.60 30.60 -14.69
C LYS A 137 -3.28 29.53 -13.86
N LEU A 138 -2.65 29.14 -12.76
CA LEU A 138 -3.13 28.07 -11.89
C LEU A 138 -3.98 28.61 -10.75
N LYS A 139 -5.04 27.87 -10.41
CA LYS A 139 -5.95 28.25 -9.32
C LYS A 139 -5.60 27.52 -8.04
N ASN A 140 -5.74 28.18 -6.91
CA ASN A 140 -5.63 27.52 -5.62
C ASN A 140 -6.77 26.50 -5.44
N ALA A 141 -6.47 25.38 -4.82
CA ALA A 141 -7.44 24.36 -4.48
C ALA A 141 -7.14 23.75 -3.09
N PRO A 142 -8.14 23.22 -2.40
CA PRO A 142 -7.93 22.52 -1.11
C PRO A 142 -6.96 21.35 -1.27
N ASN A 143 -6.08 21.20 -0.30
CA ASN A 143 -5.07 20.13 -0.26
C ASN A 143 -4.10 20.11 -1.47
N ILE A 144 -4.02 21.20 -2.22
CA ILE A 144 -3.06 21.39 -3.31
C ILE A 144 -2.14 22.56 -2.96
N THR A 145 -0.85 22.35 -3.16
CA THR A 145 0.18 23.39 -3.08
C THR A 145 0.83 23.59 -4.44
N LEU A 146 1.04 24.83 -4.83
CA LEU A 146 1.68 25.22 -6.09
C LEU A 146 3.05 25.82 -5.77
N GLU A 147 4.10 25.24 -6.31
CA GLU A 147 5.48 25.66 -6.08
C GLU A 147 6.18 25.96 -7.41
N PRO A 148 6.83 27.12 -7.57
CA PRO A 148 7.70 27.34 -8.73
C PRO A 148 8.80 26.28 -8.76
N ALA A 149 9.07 25.70 -9.93
CA ALA A 149 10.05 24.64 -10.11
C ALA A 149 11.14 24.97 -11.15
N GLY A 150 11.39 26.26 -11.36
CA GLY A 150 12.36 26.77 -12.33
C GLY A 150 11.84 26.82 -13.76
N GLU A 151 12.49 27.61 -14.62
CA GLU A 151 12.35 27.67 -16.08
C GLU A 151 10.92 27.48 -16.68
N GLY A 152 9.92 28.18 -16.11
CA GLY A 152 8.54 28.08 -16.58
C GLY A 152 7.82 26.80 -16.14
N CYS A 153 8.34 26.13 -15.12
CA CYS A 153 7.72 24.95 -14.53
C CYS A 153 7.09 25.23 -13.17
N VAL A 154 6.01 24.53 -12.89
CA VAL A 154 5.31 24.54 -11.61
C VAL A 154 5.11 23.11 -11.10
N ARG A 155 5.42 22.89 -9.84
CA ARG A 155 5.10 21.64 -9.15
C ARG A 155 3.76 21.78 -8.45
N VAL A 156 2.82 20.94 -8.83
CA VAL A 156 1.52 20.78 -8.18
C VAL A 156 1.66 19.63 -7.17
N ARG A 157 1.49 19.89 -5.88
CA ARG A 157 1.54 18.86 -4.83
C ARG A 157 0.17 18.62 -4.23
N GLY A 158 -0.21 17.36 -4.16
CA GLY A 158 -1.38 16.89 -3.44
C GLY A 158 -1.02 16.40 -2.04
N TRP A 159 -1.82 16.80 -1.05
CA TRP A 159 -1.68 16.42 0.35
C TRP A 159 -2.89 15.62 0.79
N GLY A 160 -2.71 14.34 0.92
CA GLY A 160 -3.75 13.39 1.31
C GLY A 160 -3.62 12.93 2.76
N LYS A 161 -4.21 11.77 3.02
CA LYS A 161 -4.14 11.10 4.31
C LYS A 161 -3.89 9.61 4.09
N ALA A 162 -2.73 9.13 4.54
CA ALA A 162 -2.32 7.75 4.38
C ALA A 162 -3.22 6.76 5.15
N GLY A 163 -3.19 5.51 4.70
CA GLY A 163 -3.77 4.36 5.36
C GLY A 163 -3.44 3.07 4.63
N HIS A 164 -3.85 1.94 5.18
CA HIS A 164 -3.65 0.66 4.55
C HIS A 164 -4.67 0.43 3.42
N ALA A 165 -4.24 -0.19 2.31
CA ALA A 165 -5.11 -0.42 1.15
C ALA A 165 -6.33 -1.31 1.45
N ALA A 166 -6.18 -2.26 2.38
CA ALA A 166 -7.27 -3.13 2.79
C ALA A 166 -8.29 -2.44 3.73
N MET A 167 -7.91 -1.32 4.37
CA MET A 167 -8.74 -0.53 5.27
C MET A 167 -8.64 0.95 4.91
N PRO A 168 -9.13 1.36 3.73
CA PRO A 168 -8.93 2.71 3.21
C PRO A 168 -9.89 3.75 3.78
N GLU A 169 -10.77 3.38 4.71
CA GLU A 169 -11.78 4.27 5.27
C GLU A 169 -11.14 5.48 5.95
N GLY A 170 -11.67 6.65 5.66
CA GLY A 170 -11.17 7.91 6.21
C GLY A 170 -9.79 8.34 5.69
N THR A 171 -9.25 7.67 4.68
CA THR A 171 -8.05 8.10 3.94
C THR A 171 -8.39 9.09 2.84
N VAL A 172 -7.37 9.78 2.33
CA VAL A 172 -7.46 10.67 1.17
C VAL A 172 -6.27 10.40 0.26
N ASN A 173 -6.52 9.89 -0.93
CA ASN A 173 -5.47 9.56 -1.89
C ASN A 173 -4.95 10.80 -2.59
N ALA A 174 -3.68 11.14 -2.36
CA ALA A 174 -3.06 12.32 -2.93
C ALA A 174 -2.92 12.26 -4.47
N ILE A 175 -2.79 11.07 -5.06
CA ILE A 175 -2.79 10.92 -6.53
C ILE A 175 -4.12 11.38 -7.10
N GLY A 176 -5.24 10.96 -6.49
CA GLY A 176 -6.58 11.38 -6.91
C GLY A 176 -6.79 12.89 -6.81
N LEU A 177 -6.22 13.54 -5.78
CA LEU A 177 -6.28 15.02 -5.65
C LEU A 177 -5.56 15.70 -6.81
N VAL A 178 -4.35 15.26 -7.17
CA VAL A 178 -3.59 15.83 -8.28
C VAL A 178 -4.28 15.55 -9.62
N VAL A 179 -4.77 14.31 -9.84
CA VAL A 179 -5.54 13.95 -11.05
C VAL A 179 -6.76 14.86 -11.24
N ASN A 180 -7.54 15.06 -10.19
CA ASN A 180 -8.70 15.95 -10.23
C ASN A 180 -8.30 17.39 -10.55
N TYR A 181 -7.24 17.87 -9.90
CA TYR A 181 -6.70 19.20 -10.13
C TYR A 181 -6.30 19.43 -11.59
N LEU A 182 -5.58 18.47 -12.18
CA LEU A 182 -5.13 18.55 -13.58
C LEU A 182 -6.32 18.61 -14.54
N LEU A 183 -7.31 17.75 -14.35
CA LEU A 183 -8.51 17.70 -15.19
C LEU A 183 -9.38 18.94 -15.07
N ASP A 184 -9.64 19.39 -13.84
CA ASP A 184 -10.54 20.51 -13.56
C ASP A 184 -9.96 21.86 -14.02
N ASN A 185 -8.65 21.96 -14.18
CA ASN A 185 -7.97 23.13 -14.72
C ASN A 185 -7.55 22.98 -16.19
N GLY A 186 -7.90 21.88 -16.87
CA GLY A 186 -7.57 21.66 -18.27
C GLY A 186 -6.07 21.55 -18.55
N LEU A 187 -5.30 21.02 -17.60
CA LEU A 187 -3.84 20.91 -17.64
C LEU A 187 -3.40 19.56 -18.25
N CYS A 188 -4.00 19.20 -19.38
CA CYS A 188 -3.71 17.97 -20.11
C CYS A 188 -4.17 18.11 -21.56
N ASN A 189 -3.52 17.40 -22.48
CA ASN A 189 -4.03 17.23 -23.83
C ASN A 189 -5.09 16.11 -23.92
N ASP A 190 -5.65 15.85 -25.10
CA ASP A 190 -6.74 14.89 -25.26
C ASP A 190 -6.29 13.44 -24.96
N ALA A 191 -5.06 13.07 -25.29
CA ALA A 191 -4.52 11.73 -25.00
C ALA A 191 -4.31 11.54 -23.50
N GLU A 192 -3.72 12.52 -22.82
CA GLU A 192 -3.52 12.54 -21.38
C GLU A 192 -4.85 12.57 -20.63
N ARG A 193 -5.84 13.29 -21.17
CA ARG A 193 -7.18 13.42 -20.60
C ARG A 193 -7.86 12.05 -20.45
N ALA A 194 -7.81 11.21 -21.48
CA ALA A 194 -8.43 9.89 -21.42
C ALA A 194 -7.83 9.03 -20.30
N TYR A 195 -6.53 9.09 -20.10
CA TYR A 195 -5.85 8.40 -19.00
C TYR A 195 -6.21 8.99 -17.64
N LEU A 196 -6.16 10.31 -17.49
CA LEU A 196 -6.51 10.98 -16.24
C LEU A 196 -7.98 10.75 -15.85
N GLU A 197 -8.90 10.70 -16.81
CA GLU A 197 -10.30 10.36 -16.56
C GLU A 197 -10.47 8.90 -16.08
N ALA A 198 -9.68 7.96 -16.58
CA ALA A 198 -9.65 6.60 -16.05
C ALA A 198 -9.14 6.57 -14.60
N LEU A 199 -8.10 7.36 -14.29
CA LEU A 199 -7.60 7.51 -12.93
C LEU A 199 -8.63 8.22 -12.02
N ARG A 200 -9.34 9.24 -12.52
CA ARG A 200 -10.42 9.89 -11.78
C ARG A 200 -11.50 8.89 -11.36
N LYS A 201 -11.90 8.00 -12.26
CA LYS A 201 -12.85 6.92 -11.96
C LYS A 201 -12.30 5.96 -10.90
N LEU A 202 -11.02 5.58 -11.03
CA LEU A 202 -10.35 4.73 -10.05
C LEU A 202 -10.36 5.35 -8.64
N HIS A 203 -10.07 6.66 -8.56
CA HIS A 203 -9.97 7.38 -7.29
C HIS A 203 -11.30 7.95 -6.77
N ALA A 204 -12.40 7.79 -7.51
CA ALA A 204 -13.71 8.29 -7.09
C ALA A 204 -14.26 7.60 -5.83
N SER A 205 -13.85 6.35 -5.60
CA SER A 205 -14.26 5.55 -4.44
C SER A 205 -13.27 4.46 -4.16
N THR A 206 -13.05 4.19 -2.89
CA THR A 206 -12.26 3.03 -2.45
C THR A 206 -13.02 1.71 -2.52
N ALA A 207 -14.31 1.71 -2.86
CA ALA A 207 -15.14 0.53 -3.09
C ALA A 207 -15.27 0.14 -4.58
N GLY A 208 -14.67 0.90 -5.51
CA GLY A 208 -14.71 0.60 -6.95
C GLY A 208 -15.94 1.09 -7.70
N THR A 209 -16.83 1.88 -7.07
CA THR A 209 -18.06 2.41 -7.70
C THR A 209 -17.77 3.24 -8.94
N GLY A 210 -16.69 4.03 -8.96
CA GLY A 210 -16.31 4.83 -10.11
C GLY A 210 -15.94 4.01 -11.36
N LEU A 211 -15.56 2.74 -11.16
CA LEU A 211 -15.26 1.78 -12.22
C LEU A 211 -16.42 0.81 -12.51
N GLY A 212 -17.50 0.86 -11.72
CA GLY A 212 -18.63 -0.05 -11.83
C GLY A 212 -18.30 -1.51 -11.45
N ILE A 213 -17.34 -1.70 -10.54
CA ILE A 213 -16.90 -3.01 -10.06
C ILE A 213 -17.16 -3.20 -8.57
N ASP A 214 -17.91 -2.29 -7.97
CA ASP A 214 -18.28 -2.39 -6.56
C ASP A 214 -19.06 -3.67 -6.30
N CYS A 215 -18.64 -4.40 -5.29
CA CYS A 215 -19.29 -5.60 -4.81
C CYS A 215 -19.06 -5.74 -3.32
N ALA A 216 -19.87 -6.55 -2.68
CA ALA A 216 -19.71 -6.87 -1.27
C ALA A 216 -20.03 -8.35 -1.04
N ASP A 217 -19.27 -8.96 -0.16
CA ASP A 217 -19.51 -10.28 0.37
C ASP A 217 -19.95 -10.17 1.83
N GLY A 218 -20.93 -10.99 2.25
CA GLY A 218 -21.47 -10.94 3.60
C GLY A 218 -20.40 -11.11 4.70
N PRO A 219 -19.55 -12.13 4.63
CA PRO A 219 -18.47 -12.35 5.60
C PRO A 219 -17.33 -11.33 5.53
N PHE A 220 -16.98 -10.86 4.32
CA PHE A 220 -15.76 -10.07 4.10
C PHE A 220 -16.03 -8.59 3.81
N GLY A 221 -17.30 -8.21 3.68
CA GLY A 221 -17.68 -6.81 3.41
C GLY A 221 -17.36 -6.33 1.99
N PRO A 222 -17.25 -5.02 1.77
CA PRO A 222 -17.11 -4.44 0.44
C PRO A 222 -15.72 -4.70 -0.17
N LEU A 223 -15.67 -4.69 -1.52
CA LEU A 223 -14.41 -4.57 -2.26
C LEU A 223 -13.64 -3.35 -1.77
N THR A 224 -12.31 -3.48 -1.70
CA THR A 224 -11.42 -2.33 -1.51
C THR A 224 -10.48 -2.19 -2.70
N ILE A 225 -10.36 -0.98 -3.23
CA ILE A 225 -9.46 -0.66 -4.34
C ILE A 225 -8.80 0.70 -4.12
N ILE A 226 -7.51 0.78 -4.40
CA ILE A 226 -6.77 2.03 -4.37
C ILE A 226 -5.77 2.10 -5.54
N GLY A 227 -5.44 3.31 -5.98
CA GLY A 227 -4.23 3.55 -6.76
C GLY A 227 -3.08 3.84 -5.80
N GLY A 228 -2.20 2.87 -5.59
CA GLY A 228 -1.13 2.95 -4.58
C GLY A 228 0.11 3.69 -5.06
N ARG A 229 0.39 3.69 -6.37
CA ARG A 229 1.58 4.35 -6.94
C ARG A 229 1.29 4.93 -8.31
N ILE A 230 1.93 6.05 -8.60
CA ILE A 230 2.05 6.61 -9.95
C ILE A 230 3.49 7.09 -10.17
N TYR A 231 4.02 6.89 -11.35
CA TYR A 231 5.33 7.38 -11.75
C TYR A 231 5.41 7.43 -13.28
N MET A 232 6.28 8.28 -13.82
CA MET A 232 6.61 8.28 -15.22
C MET A 232 7.89 7.45 -15.43
N GLU A 233 7.91 6.65 -16.49
CA GLU A 233 9.09 5.93 -16.94
C GLU A 233 9.73 6.77 -18.07
N GLU A 234 11.05 6.83 -18.09
CA GLU A 234 11.76 7.41 -19.24
C GLU A 234 11.49 6.51 -20.46
N GLY A 235 10.81 7.06 -21.46
CA GLY A 235 10.38 6.40 -22.70
C GLY A 235 11.11 6.91 -23.93
#